data_4735bb1d167d032624f8b5a87f756c13
#
_entry.id   4735bb1d167d032624f8b5a87f756c13
#
_cell.length_a   1.000
_cell.length_b   1.000
_cell.length_c   1.000
_cell.angle_alpha   90.00
_cell.angle_beta   90.00
_cell.angle_gamma   90.00
#
_symmetry.space_group_name_H-M   'P 1'
#
loop_
_entity.id
_entity.type
_entity.pdbx_description
1 polymer ?
#
loop_
_entity_poly.entity_id
_entity_poly.type
_entity_poly.pdbx_seq_one_letter_code
_entity_poly.pdbx_strand_id
1 'polypeptide(L)'
;MPFAILWPTFALVVLIYAIWFVMYVQRFALMKRTPPTVEDFATMDGGRRYFAPVEMPAANLINLFEMPVLFFALVPLLLITHQANHIQVALAWAYVLLRAGHSVAQIVVRRVPLRFMVYALSCAVLSAMWIGFAVDMAGASARYQDAMANIAVAP
;
A
#
# COMPACT_ATOMS: atom_id res chain seq x y z
N MET A 1 1.82 19.00 12.24
CA MET A 1 1.96 17.85 13.17
C MET A 1 2.89 16.84 12.52
N PRO A 2 4.10 16.60 13.01
CA PRO A 2 5.12 15.78 12.33
C PRO A 2 4.70 14.30 12.16
N PHE A 3 3.83 13.80 13.03
CA PHE A 3 3.39 12.39 12.99
C PHE A 3 2.05 12.15 12.28
N ALA A 4 1.47 13.18 11.63
CA ALA A 4 0.17 13.05 10.96
C ALA A 4 0.15 11.97 9.87
N ILE A 5 1.31 11.71 9.23
CA ILE A 5 1.44 10.67 8.19
C ILE A 5 1.33 9.23 8.73
N LEU A 6 1.47 9.04 10.04
CA LEU A 6 1.28 7.72 10.64
C LEU A 6 -0.18 7.26 10.62
N TRP A 7 -1.16 8.18 10.61
CA TRP A 7 -2.57 7.81 10.60
C TRP A 7 -2.98 7.09 9.31
N PRO A 8 -2.70 7.61 8.09
CA PRO A 8 -2.94 6.83 6.88
C PRO A 8 -2.11 5.55 6.84
N THR A 9 -0.90 5.52 7.42
CA THR A 9 -0.10 4.30 7.53
C THR A 9 -0.81 3.24 8.37
N PHE A 10 -1.31 3.60 9.55
CA PHE A 10 -2.10 2.68 10.38
C PHE A 10 -3.38 2.21 9.68
N ALA A 11 -4.08 3.12 8.96
CA ALA A 11 -5.26 2.74 8.20
C ALA A 11 -4.94 1.71 7.10
N LEU A 12 -3.78 1.82 6.44
CA LEU A 12 -3.34 0.81 5.48
C LEU A 12 -3.02 -0.53 6.13
N VAL A 13 -2.36 -0.51 7.30
CA VAL A 13 -2.11 -1.74 8.08
C VAL A 13 -3.42 -2.41 8.49
N VAL A 14 -4.39 -1.64 8.97
CA VAL A 14 -5.74 -2.15 9.32
C VAL A 14 -6.41 -2.76 8.08
N LEU A 15 -6.31 -2.12 6.91
CA LEU A 15 -6.85 -2.67 5.67
C LEU A 15 -6.22 -4.03 5.34
N ILE A 16 -4.89 -4.17 5.45
CA ILE A 16 -4.18 -5.44 5.20
C ILE A 16 -4.70 -6.53 6.14
N TYR A 17 -4.82 -6.25 7.44
CA TYR A 17 -5.35 -7.22 8.40
C TYR A 17 -6.82 -7.57 8.13
N ALA A 18 -7.64 -6.59 7.74
CA ALA A 18 -9.04 -6.83 7.39
C ALA A 18 -9.16 -7.79 6.20
N ILE A 19 -8.39 -7.58 5.13
CA ILE A 19 -8.38 -8.47 3.96
C ILE A 19 -7.82 -9.86 4.32
N TRP A 20 -6.77 -9.92 5.10
CA TRP A 20 -6.22 -11.16 5.62
C TRP A 20 -7.28 -11.96 6.41
N PHE A 21 -8.01 -11.30 7.29
CA PHE A 21 -9.08 -11.93 8.06
C PHE A 21 -10.22 -12.42 7.16
N VAL A 22 -10.67 -11.60 6.20
CA VAL A 22 -11.70 -11.99 5.21
C VAL A 22 -11.27 -13.23 4.43
N MET A 23 -10.00 -13.29 4.00
CA MET A 23 -9.45 -14.45 3.31
C MET A 23 -9.59 -15.72 4.15
N TYR A 24 -9.19 -15.69 5.42
CA TYR A 24 -9.28 -16.87 6.29
C TYR A 24 -10.72 -17.26 6.56
N VAL A 25 -11.61 -16.31 6.86
CA VAL A 25 -13.04 -16.60 7.07
C VAL A 25 -13.64 -17.31 5.86
N GLN A 26 -13.35 -16.84 4.64
CA GLN A 26 -13.86 -17.47 3.41
C GLN A 26 -13.26 -18.86 3.20
N ARG A 27 -11.96 -19.05 3.45
CA ARG A 27 -11.30 -20.34 3.33
C ARG A 27 -11.83 -21.35 4.33
N PHE A 28 -11.98 -20.99 5.60
CA PHE A 28 -12.57 -21.86 6.61
C PHE A 28 -14.05 -22.19 6.32
N ALA A 29 -14.82 -21.23 5.82
CA ALA A 29 -16.19 -21.47 5.41
C ALA A 29 -16.27 -22.46 4.25
N LEU A 30 -15.36 -22.37 3.26
CA LEU A 30 -15.26 -23.34 2.17
C LEU A 30 -14.90 -24.73 2.71
N MET A 31 -13.89 -24.85 3.55
CA MET A 31 -13.46 -26.13 4.13
C MET A 31 -14.55 -26.81 4.94
N LYS A 32 -15.40 -26.04 5.63
CA LYS A 32 -16.58 -26.57 6.35
C LYS A 32 -17.66 -27.08 5.40
N ARG A 33 -17.87 -26.43 4.24
CA ARG A 33 -18.91 -26.81 3.25
C ARG A 33 -18.47 -27.95 2.36
N THR A 34 -17.20 -27.95 1.99
CA THR A 34 -16.58 -28.94 1.10
C THR A 34 -15.27 -29.38 1.74
N PRO A 35 -15.29 -30.39 2.64
CA PRO A 35 -14.09 -30.84 3.31
C PRO A 35 -13.01 -31.24 2.30
N PRO A 36 -11.76 -30.77 2.47
CA PRO A 36 -10.68 -31.08 1.55
C PRO A 36 -10.26 -32.54 1.67
N THR A 37 -9.80 -33.12 0.56
CA THR A 37 -9.18 -34.45 0.52
C THR A 37 -7.66 -34.33 0.65
N VAL A 38 -6.97 -35.47 0.88
CA VAL A 38 -5.51 -35.51 0.88
C VAL A 38 -4.93 -35.09 -0.46
N GLU A 39 -5.62 -35.42 -1.57
CA GLU A 39 -5.21 -35.09 -2.93
C GLU A 39 -5.27 -33.59 -3.21
N ASP A 40 -6.22 -32.85 -2.63
CA ASP A 40 -6.36 -31.41 -2.80
C ASP A 40 -5.12 -30.65 -2.29
N PHE A 41 -4.41 -31.18 -1.31
CA PHE A 41 -3.21 -30.57 -0.73
C PHE A 41 -1.91 -31.32 -1.03
N ALA A 42 -1.96 -32.36 -1.85
CA ALA A 42 -0.77 -33.08 -2.25
C ALA A 42 0.19 -32.24 -3.10
N THR A 43 -0.33 -31.21 -3.81
CA THR A 43 0.46 -30.29 -4.64
C THR A 43 0.01 -28.84 -4.44
N MET A 44 0.90 -27.88 -4.76
CA MET A 44 0.56 -26.45 -4.74
C MET A 44 -0.63 -26.12 -5.67
N ASP A 45 -0.70 -26.77 -6.84
CA ASP A 45 -1.78 -26.56 -7.80
C ASP A 45 -3.10 -27.18 -7.34
N GLY A 46 -3.05 -28.29 -6.60
CA GLY A 46 -4.23 -28.86 -5.94
C GLY A 46 -4.84 -27.86 -4.96
N GLY A 47 -4.03 -27.31 -4.05
CA GLY A 47 -4.47 -26.30 -3.10
C GLY A 47 -5.02 -25.04 -3.78
N ARG A 48 -4.40 -24.56 -4.86
CA ARG A 48 -4.91 -23.42 -5.65
C ARG A 48 -6.28 -23.73 -6.27
N ARG A 49 -6.46 -24.90 -6.88
CA ARG A 49 -7.75 -25.33 -7.44
C ARG A 49 -8.81 -25.42 -6.38
N TYR A 50 -8.50 -26.01 -5.23
CA TYR A 50 -9.43 -26.12 -4.12
C TYR A 50 -9.94 -24.76 -3.62
N PHE A 51 -9.04 -23.76 -3.45
CA PHE A 51 -9.40 -22.42 -2.98
C PHE A 51 -9.86 -21.46 -4.08
N ALA A 52 -9.88 -21.87 -5.37
CA ALA A 52 -10.28 -21.01 -6.49
C ALA A 52 -11.64 -20.29 -6.30
N PRO A 53 -12.68 -20.90 -5.69
CA PRO A 53 -13.96 -20.21 -5.46
C PRO A 53 -13.87 -19.01 -4.50
N VAL A 54 -12.83 -18.95 -3.65
CA VAL A 54 -12.59 -17.92 -2.63
C VAL A 54 -11.23 -17.21 -2.81
N GLU A 55 -10.71 -17.18 -4.04
CA GLU A 55 -9.39 -16.66 -4.37
C GLU A 55 -9.29 -15.11 -4.28
N MET A 56 -10.41 -14.39 -4.42
CA MET A 56 -10.39 -12.92 -4.55
C MET A 56 -9.70 -12.18 -3.39
N PRO A 57 -9.93 -12.50 -2.10
CA PRO A 57 -9.20 -11.86 -1.01
C PRO A 57 -7.71 -12.20 -1.00
N ALA A 58 -7.32 -13.42 -1.36
CA ALA A 58 -5.92 -13.83 -1.44
C ALA A 58 -5.17 -13.05 -2.54
N ALA A 59 -5.77 -12.96 -3.73
CA ALA A 59 -5.22 -12.17 -4.83
C ALA A 59 -5.15 -10.67 -4.49
N ASN A 60 -6.12 -10.14 -3.74
CA ASN A 60 -6.08 -8.76 -3.25
C ASN A 60 -4.97 -8.56 -2.24
N LEU A 61 -4.74 -9.51 -1.34
CA LEU A 61 -3.65 -9.46 -0.36
C LEU A 61 -2.29 -9.37 -1.04
N ILE A 62 -2.05 -10.13 -2.12
CA ILE A 62 -0.83 -10.01 -2.93
C ILE A 62 -0.66 -8.57 -3.43
N ASN A 63 -1.69 -7.97 -4.03
CA ASN A 63 -1.65 -6.58 -4.50
C ASN A 63 -1.39 -5.56 -3.38
N LEU A 64 -1.76 -5.89 -2.13
CA LEU A 64 -1.46 -5.06 -0.95
C LEU A 64 -0.01 -5.21 -0.45
N PHE A 65 0.76 -6.16 -0.97
CA PHE A 65 2.20 -6.32 -0.70
C PHE A 65 3.10 -5.98 -1.90
N GLU A 66 2.54 -5.63 -3.06
CA GLU A 66 3.31 -5.17 -4.23
C GLU A 66 3.65 -3.68 -4.11
N MET A 67 2.74 -2.80 -4.52
CA MET A 67 2.98 -1.35 -4.51
C MET A 67 3.00 -0.73 -3.10
N PRO A 68 2.22 -1.18 -2.12
CA PRO A 68 2.29 -0.62 -0.77
C PRO A 68 3.64 -0.78 -0.06
N VAL A 69 4.50 -1.69 -0.47
CA VAL A 69 5.87 -1.76 0.07
C VAL A 69 6.63 -0.45 -0.15
N LEU A 70 6.42 0.21 -1.30
CA LEU A 70 7.01 1.52 -1.60
C LEU A 70 6.43 2.65 -0.73
N PHE A 71 5.15 2.56 -0.36
CA PHE A 71 4.55 3.48 0.59
C PHE A 71 5.16 3.32 1.99
N PHE A 72 5.29 2.08 2.47
CA PHE A 72 5.92 1.78 3.77
C PHE A 72 7.41 2.15 3.80
N ALA A 73 8.10 2.10 2.66
CA ALA A 73 9.47 2.58 2.56
C ALA A 73 9.57 4.12 2.60
N LEU A 74 8.62 4.83 1.98
CA LEU A 74 8.62 6.28 1.91
C LEU A 74 8.30 6.95 3.25
N VAL A 75 7.37 6.40 4.02
CA VAL A 75 6.93 7.02 5.29
C VAL A 75 8.07 7.24 6.29
N PRO A 76 8.94 6.26 6.59
CA PRO A 76 10.10 6.48 7.45
C PRO A 76 11.05 7.55 6.89
N LEU A 77 11.27 7.58 5.57
CA LEU A 77 12.12 8.59 4.93
C LEU A 77 11.55 9.99 5.14
N LEU A 78 10.25 10.18 4.92
CA LEU A 78 9.57 11.46 5.16
C LEU A 78 9.69 11.92 6.63
N LEU A 79 9.63 10.98 7.58
CA LEU A 79 9.76 11.29 9.02
C LEU A 79 11.19 11.65 9.39
N ILE A 80 12.19 10.86 8.97
CA ILE A 80 13.62 11.07 9.31
C ILE A 80 14.13 12.35 8.68
N THR A 81 13.70 12.68 7.47
CA THR A 81 14.11 13.89 6.75
C THR A 81 13.26 15.12 7.09
N HIS A 82 12.29 15.00 7.97
CA HIS A 82 11.32 16.06 8.32
C HIS A 82 10.53 16.62 7.12
N GLN A 83 10.33 15.81 6.07
CA GLN A 83 9.58 16.19 4.87
C GLN A 83 8.12 15.71 4.87
N ALA A 84 7.60 15.22 6.02
CA ALA A 84 6.20 14.84 6.18
C ALA A 84 5.28 16.09 6.23
N ASN A 85 5.23 16.86 5.14
CA ASN A 85 4.43 18.06 5.01
C ASN A 85 2.94 17.76 4.77
N HIS A 86 2.08 18.78 4.74
CA HIS A 86 0.63 18.62 4.57
C HIS A 86 0.23 17.98 3.23
N ILE A 87 1.00 18.23 2.17
CA ILE A 87 0.76 17.64 0.84
C ILE A 87 1.02 16.15 0.91
N GLN A 88 2.13 15.72 1.50
CA GLN A 88 2.46 14.30 1.68
C GLN A 88 1.42 13.57 2.52
N VAL A 89 0.90 14.20 3.58
CA VAL A 89 -0.16 13.61 4.40
C VAL A 89 -1.47 13.47 3.61
N ALA A 90 -1.84 14.49 2.83
CA ALA A 90 -3.04 14.45 1.99
C ALA A 90 -2.94 13.37 0.90
N LEU A 91 -1.79 13.26 0.23
CA LEU A 91 -1.51 12.21 -0.76
C LEU A 91 -1.52 10.81 -0.11
N ALA A 92 -0.98 10.67 1.10
CA ALA A 92 -1.01 9.42 1.84
C ALA A 92 -2.45 8.96 2.12
N TRP A 93 -3.35 9.86 2.55
CA TRP A 93 -4.77 9.53 2.70
C TRP A 93 -5.43 9.18 1.39
N ALA A 94 -5.18 9.95 0.31
CA ALA A 94 -5.69 9.65 -1.02
C ALA A 94 -5.25 8.25 -1.48
N TYR A 95 -3.98 7.90 -1.28
CA TYR A 95 -3.43 6.58 -1.58
C TYR A 95 -4.17 5.46 -0.84
N VAL A 96 -4.33 5.58 0.47
CA VAL A 96 -4.97 4.57 1.31
C VAL A 96 -6.45 4.39 0.96
N LEU A 97 -7.18 5.49 0.72
CA LEU A 97 -8.58 5.44 0.29
C LEU A 97 -8.74 4.75 -1.07
N LEU A 98 -7.83 5.03 -2.02
CA LEU A 98 -7.81 4.34 -3.31
C LEU A 98 -7.49 2.85 -3.15
N ARG A 99 -6.60 2.46 -2.25
CA ARG A 99 -6.32 1.06 -1.94
C ARG A 99 -7.51 0.35 -1.32
N ALA A 100 -8.23 1.00 -0.42
CA ALA A 100 -9.48 0.48 0.13
C ALA A 100 -10.55 0.32 -0.97
N GLY A 101 -10.73 1.34 -1.83
CA GLY A 101 -11.63 1.27 -2.98
C GLY A 101 -11.26 0.17 -3.97
N HIS A 102 -9.96 -0.03 -4.24
CA HIS A 102 -9.46 -1.14 -5.06
C HIS A 102 -9.85 -2.50 -4.46
N SER A 103 -9.66 -2.68 -3.15
CA SER A 103 -10.01 -3.93 -2.45
C SER A 103 -11.52 -4.21 -2.54
N VAL A 104 -12.37 -3.20 -2.38
CA VAL A 104 -13.83 -3.33 -2.57
C VAL A 104 -14.15 -3.66 -4.02
N ALA A 105 -13.54 -2.98 -4.99
CA ALA A 105 -13.76 -3.24 -6.42
C ALA A 105 -13.35 -4.67 -6.81
N GLN A 106 -12.30 -5.22 -6.23
CA GLN A 106 -11.80 -6.56 -6.51
C GLN A 106 -12.64 -7.65 -5.85
N ILE A 107 -12.98 -7.51 -4.57
CA ILE A 107 -13.61 -8.57 -3.79
C ILE A 107 -15.14 -8.57 -3.94
N VAL A 108 -15.74 -7.37 -3.94
CA VAL A 108 -17.20 -7.20 -3.91
C VAL A 108 -17.76 -6.94 -5.30
N VAL A 109 -17.29 -5.88 -5.98
CA VAL A 109 -17.86 -5.41 -7.25
C VAL A 109 -17.46 -6.32 -8.42
N ARG A 110 -16.22 -6.85 -8.39
CA ARG A 110 -15.67 -7.79 -9.38
C ARG A 110 -15.66 -7.25 -10.83
N ARG A 111 -15.62 -5.93 -11.01
CA ARG A 111 -15.50 -5.29 -12.33
C ARG A 111 -14.05 -5.00 -12.65
N VAL A 112 -13.49 -5.71 -13.64
CA VAL A 112 -12.08 -5.61 -14.05
C VAL A 112 -11.66 -4.19 -14.44
N PRO A 113 -12.41 -3.43 -15.29
CA PRO A 113 -12.00 -2.08 -15.65
C PRO A 113 -11.95 -1.13 -14.46
N LEU A 114 -12.94 -1.18 -13.56
CA LEU A 114 -12.96 -0.34 -12.36
C LEU A 114 -11.77 -0.64 -11.43
N ARG A 115 -11.49 -1.93 -11.23
CA ARG A 115 -10.34 -2.38 -10.44
C ARG A 115 -9.04 -1.83 -11.01
N PHE A 116 -8.84 -1.93 -12.33
CA PHE A 116 -7.65 -1.42 -13.00
C PHE A 116 -7.51 0.09 -12.86
N MET A 117 -8.58 0.85 -13.08
CA MET A 117 -8.56 2.32 -12.96
C MET A 117 -8.18 2.77 -11.54
N VAL A 118 -8.81 2.19 -10.52
CA VAL A 118 -8.52 2.55 -9.11
C VAL A 118 -7.09 2.15 -8.74
N TYR A 119 -6.60 1.00 -9.23
CA TYR A 119 -5.21 0.59 -9.06
C TYR A 119 -4.24 1.58 -9.69
N ALA A 120 -4.43 1.90 -10.97
CA ALA A 120 -3.56 2.83 -11.70
C ALA A 120 -3.53 4.22 -11.05
N LEU A 121 -4.69 4.72 -10.59
CA LEU A 121 -4.77 6.00 -9.89
C LEU A 121 -4.02 5.95 -8.55
N SER A 122 -4.13 4.85 -7.78
CA SER A 122 -3.34 4.71 -6.55
C SER A 122 -1.83 4.69 -6.81
N CYS A 123 -1.39 4.04 -7.89
CA CYS A 123 0.02 4.06 -8.29
C CYS A 123 0.48 5.46 -8.70
N ALA A 124 -0.35 6.23 -9.41
CA ALA A 124 -0.05 7.62 -9.77
C ALA A 124 0.10 8.51 -8.52
N VAL A 125 -0.79 8.36 -7.54
CA VAL A 125 -0.68 9.09 -6.25
C VAL A 125 0.59 8.72 -5.51
N LEU A 126 0.95 7.44 -5.42
CA LEU A 126 2.19 7.00 -4.79
C LEU A 126 3.43 7.54 -5.53
N SER A 127 3.40 7.55 -6.87
CA SER A 127 4.46 8.15 -7.69
C SER A 127 4.60 9.66 -7.43
N ALA A 128 3.48 10.38 -7.29
CA ALA A 128 3.48 11.80 -6.94
C ALA A 128 4.10 12.04 -5.55
N MET A 129 3.85 11.15 -4.57
CA MET A 129 4.50 11.21 -3.25
C MET A 129 6.02 11.07 -3.36
N TRP A 130 6.52 10.09 -4.13
CA TRP A 130 7.95 9.88 -4.33
C TRP A 130 8.61 11.04 -5.08
N ILE A 131 7.96 11.57 -6.12
CA ILE A 131 8.45 12.74 -6.88
C ILE A 131 8.50 13.96 -5.96
N GLY A 132 7.43 14.23 -5.19
CA GLY A 132 7.40 15.33 -4.22
C GLY A 132 8.53 15.22 -3.20
N PHE A 133 8.75 14.02 -2.64
CA PHE A 133 9.86 13.75 -1.73
C PHE A 133 11.22 14.03 -2.37
N ALA A 134 11.45 13.58 -3.59
CA ALA A 134 12.71 13.82 -4.32
C ALA A 134 12.96 15.33 -4.56
N VAL A 135 11.92 16.07 -4.92
CA VAL A 135 11.99 17.54 -5.12
C VAL A 135 12.31 18.24 -3.78
N ASP A 136 11.63 17.87 -2.71
CA ASP A 136 11.85 18.44 -1.37
C ASP A 136 13.29 18.18 -0.89
N MET A 137 13.81 16.98 -1.14
CA MET A 137 15.20 16.60 -0.80
C MET A 137 16.24 17.37 -1.63
N ALA A 138 16.01 17.53 -2.94
CA ALA A 138 16.90 18.33 -3.79
C ALA A 138 16.95 19.79 -3.31
N GLY A 139 15.80 20.39 -2.98
CA GLY A 139 15.72 21.74 -2.43
C GLY A 139 16.40 21.87 -1.05
N ALA A 140 16.29 20.87 -0.18
CA ALA A 140 16.97 20.86 1.10
C ALA A 140 18.49 20.76 0.94
N SER A 141 18.98 19.94 0.02
CA SER A 141 20.40 19.81 -0.32
C SER A 141 21.01 21.13 -0.83
N ALA A 142 20.31 21.81 -1.74
CA ALA A 142 20.76 23.10 -2.26
C ALA A 142 20.88 24.15 -1.15
N ARG A 143 19.86 24.29 -0.30
CA ARG A 143 19.90 25.22 0.84
C ARG A 143 21.05 24.91 1.81
N TYR A 144 21.35 23.64 2.04
CA TYR A 144 22.48 23.24 2.90
C TYR A 144 23.82 23.66 2.28
N GLN A 145 24.02 23.45 0.98
CA GLN A 145 25.24 23.86 0.26
C GLN A 145 25.43 25.38 0.29
N ASP A 146 24.38 26.15 0.06
CA ASP A 146 24.41 27.62 0.13
C ASP A 146 24.78 28.11 1.55
N ALA A 147 24.21 27.50 2.59
CA ALA A 147 24.51 27.83 3.96
C ALA A 147 25.99 27.56 4.30
N MET A 148 26.52 26.42 3.87
CA MET A 148 27.95 26.07 4.07
C MET A 148 28.89 27.00 3.33
N ALA A 149 28.55 27.38 2.09
CA ALA A 149 29.35 28.33 1.31
C ALA A 149 29.40 29.71 2.00
N ASN A 150 28.26 30.19 2.53
CA ASN A 150 28.23 31.48 3.25
C ASN A 150 29.03 31.46 4.55
N ILE A 151 29.11 30.34 5.28
CA ILE A 151 29.94 30.19 6.47
C ILE A 151 31.45 30.21 6.11
N ALA A 152 31.82 29.57 4.99
CA ALA A 152 33.22 29.51 4.54
C ALA A 152 33.77 30.87 4.05
N VAL A 153 32.91 31.82 3.68
CA VAL A 153 33.29 33.16 3.21
C VAL A 153 33.19 34.21 4.33
N ALA A 154 32.63 33.90 5.46
CA ALA A 154 32.58 34.80 6.62
C ALA A 154 34.00 35.02 7.17
N PRO A 155 34.48 36.29 7.35
CA PRO A 155 35.82 36.62 7.79
C PRO A 155 36.05 36.26 9.25
#